data_a88a0c75b1c5e07c720d1c3ce58a79b7
#
_entry.id   a88a0c75b1c5e07c720d1c3ce58a79b7
#
_cell.length_a   1.000
_cell.length_b   1.000
_cell.length_c   1.000
_cell.angle_alpha   90.00
_cell.angle_beta   90.00
_cell.angle_gamma   90.00
#
_symmetry.space_group_name_H-M   'P 1'
#
loop_
_entity.id
_entity.type
_entity.pdbx_description
1 polymer ?
#
loop_
_entity_poly.entity_id
_entity_poly.type
_entity_poly.pdbx_seq_one_letter_code
_entity_poly.pdbx_strand_id
1 'polypeptide(L)'
;MSLGDSNPYPIIKRLPVIIALLLSLASPCNGMEDLPDGLPDHIVGDIGAALYSSNLHTGSEGTQSLVLPYAFFDYQRFFARIDQFGIKTIKMGFGYLEISGKVALDNYKVKSQITGNSINRGDPIPIGISTFQETSVGGFFANAYHDFGKSKGALYELSYFGEIAPYKKIVIYPQLGIERQSSQYANYYYGVTPGESTSTGYASYSASATNNLYAGMMVEFPVIDEWHINIYAKRKFMGNSINNSPVLIRSFQDNIFMSIAYRFK
;
A
#
# COMPACT_ATOMS: atom_id res chain seq x y z
N MET A 1 15.59 -20.38 -30.57
CA MET A 1 14.96 -19.08 -30.32
C MET A 1 14.31 -19.17 -28.94
N SER A 2 15.04 -18.84 -27.87
CA SER A 2 14.63 -19.00 -26.48
C SER A 2 13.82 -17.77 -26.10
N LEU A 3 12.53 -17.94 -25.81
CA LEU A 3 11.67 -16.93 -25.22
C LEU A 3 12.16 -16.69 -23.80
N GLY A 4 12.82 -15.57 -23.59
CA GLY A 4 13.24 -15.12 -22.26
C GLY A 4 12.00 -14.74 -21.43
N ASP A 5 11.72 -15.53 -20.40
CA ASP A 5 10.73 -15.27 -19.37
C ASP A 5 11.13 -14.03 -18.55
N SER A 6 10.80 -12.86 -19.04
CA SER A 6 10.88 -11.63 -18.25
C SER A 6 9.60 -11.49 -17.44
N ASN A 7 9.59 -12.12 -16.25
CA ASN A 7 8.53 -11.90 -15.28
C ASN A 7 8.58 -10.40 -14.85
N PRO A 8 7.54 -9.59 -15.15
CA PRO A 8 7.54 -8.16 -14.88
C PRO A 8 7.41 -7.79 -13.39
N TYR A 9 7.23 -8.77 -12.48
CA TYR A 9 6.92 -8.54 -11.08
C TYR A 9 7.97 -9.12 -10.11
N PRO A 10 9.13 -8.46 -9.93
CA PRO A 10 10.19 -8.95 -9.03
C PRO A 10 9.80 -8.99 -7.54
N ILE A 11 8.80 -8.21 -7.11
CA ILE A 11 8.31 -8.22 -5.72
C ILE A 11 7.66 -9.56 -5.36
N ILE A 12 6.89 -10.17 -6.26
CA ILE A 12 6.21 -11.44 -5.97
C ILE A 12 7.21 -12.54 -5.61
N LYS A 13 8.41 -12.51 -6.21
CA LYS A 13 9.49 -13.44 -5.86
C LYS A 13 10.17 -13.12 -4.52
N ARG A 14 10.07 -11.88 -4.02
CA ARG A 14 10.69 -11.44 -2.77
C ARG A 14 9.74 -11.41 -1.58
N LEU A 15 8.44 -11.40 -1.84
CA LEU A 15 7.40 -11.40 -0.81
C LEU A 15 7.55 -12.57 0.20
N PRO A 16 7.74 -13.84 -0.24
CA PRO A 16 7.97 -14.95 0.69
C PRO A 16 9.27 -14.81 1.50
N VAL A 17 10.29 -14.15 0.94
CA VAL A 17 11.56 -13.90 1.65
C VAL A 17 11.37 -12.83 2.75
N ILE A 18 10.58 -11.80 2.49
CA ILE A 18 10.26 -10.76 3.48
C ILE A 18 9.39 -11.34 4.60
N ILE A 19 8.39 -12.16 4.27
CA ILE A 19 7.55 -12.86 5.26
C ILE A 19 8.38 -13.87 6.06
N ALA A 20 9.27 -14.63 5.42
CA ALA A 20 10.16 -15.57 6.11
C ALA A 20 11.19 -14.84 7.01
N LEU A 21 11.67 -13.68 6.61
CA LEU A 21 12.58 -12.85 7.42
C LEU A 21 11.87 -12.29 8.65
N LEU A 22 10.62 -11.84 8.52
CA LEU A 22 9.79 -11.38 9.64
C LEU A 22 9.46 -12.53 10.61
N LEU A 23 9.21 -13.73 10.11
CA LEU A 23 8.98 -14.91 10.93
C LEU A 23 10.27 -15.43 11.62
N SER A 24 11.44 -15.25 11.01
CA SER A 24 12.73 -15.62 11.61
C SER A 24 13.20 -14.66 12.71
N LEU A 25 12.72 -13.43 12.72
CA LEU A 25 12.94 -12.45 13.79
C LEU A 25 12.04 -12.71 15.02
N ALA A 26 11.06 -13.58 14.89
CA ALA A 26 10.16 -14.00 15.98
C ALA A 26 10.75 -15.16 16.84
N SER A 27 12.07 -15.31 16.91
CA SER A 27 12.69 -16.21 17.88
C SER A 27 12.32 -15.77 19.30
N PRO A 28 11.82 -16.67 20.17
CA PRO A 28 11.47 -16.27 21.53
C PRO A 28 12.73 -15.80 22.25
N CYS A 29 12.78 -14.51 22.49
CA CYS A 29 13.78 -13.92 23.40
C CYS A 29 13.37 -14.35 24.81
N ASN A 30 14.11 -15.26 25.42
CA ASN A 30 13.93 -15.64 26.82
C ASN A 30 14.35 -14.48 27.74
N GLY A 31 13.43 -13.60 27.99
CA GLY A 31 13.57 -12.39 28.79
C GLY A 31 12.29 -11.57 28.57
N MET A 32 11.13 -12.19 28.85
CA MET A 32 9.84 -11.50 28.75
C MET A 32 9.74 -10.55 29.95
N GLU A 33 10.09 -9.27 29.73
CA GLU A 33 9.44 -8.20 30.48
C GLU A 33 7.92 -8.29 30.20
N ASP A 34 7.10 -8.11 31.24
CA ASP A 34 5.65 -8.10 31.08
C ASP A 34 5.25 -7.19 29.92
N LEU A 35 4.51 -7.74 28.95
CA LEU A 35 4.02 -6.97 27.81
C LEU A 35 3.18 -5.80 28.33
N PRO A 36 3.35 -4.58 27.77
CA PRO A 36 2.52 -3.45 28.17
C PRO A 36 1.04 -3.80 28.02
N ASP A 37 0.23 -3.37 28.98
CA ASP A 37 -1.22 -3.58 28.97
C ASP A 37 -1.83 -3.26 27.58
N GLY A 38 -2.55 -4.21 27.00
CA GLY A 38 -3.27 -4.07 25.74
C GLY A 38 -2.57 -4.59 24.49
N LEU A 39 -1.42 -5.28 24.58
CA LEU A 39 -0.85 -6.03 23.47
C LEU A 39 -1.29 -7.51 23.55
N PRO A 40 -1.78 -8.10 22.43
CA PRO A 40 -2.21 -9.50 22.42
C PRO A 40 -1.01 -10.44 22.44
N ASP A 41 -1.08 -11.51 23.23
CA ASP A 41 -0.08 -12.59 23.32
C ASP A 41 -0.24 -13.66 22.24
N HIS A 42 -1.31 -13.58 21.46
CA HIS A 42 -1.62 -14.43 20.30
C HIS A 42 -2.04 -13.56 19.11
N ILE A 43 -2.21 -14.15 17.95
CA ILE A 43 -2.67 -13.44 16.76
C ILE A 43 -4.14 -13.04 16.96
N VAL A 44 -4.41 -11.73 16.85
CA VAL A 44 -5.77 -11.17 16.85
C VAL A 44 -5.99 -10.42 15.54
N GLY A 45 -7.01 -10.80 14.78
CA GLY A 45 -7.33 -10.19 13.48
C GLY A 45 -7.39 -11.20 12.37
N ASP A 46 -7.24 -10.77 11.14
CA ASP A 46 -7.60 -11.51 9.93
C ASP A 46 -6.37 -11.91 9.11
N ILE A 47 -6.33 -13.18 8.66
CA ILE A 47 -5.30 -13.67 7.72
C ILE A 47 -5.99 -14.44 6.60
N GLY A 48 -5.55 -14.23 5.36
CA GLY A 48 -6.13 -14.87 4.20
C GLY A 48 -5.42 -14.58 2.88
N ALA A 49 -6.19 -14.55 1.81
CA ALA A 49 -5.71 -14.23 0.47
C ALA A 49 -6.64 -13.20 -0.19
N ALA A 50 -6.07 -12.37 -1.05
CA ALA A 50 -6.80 -11.35 -1.78
C ALA A 50 -6.49 -11.38 -3.28
N LEU A 51 -7.52 -11.11 -4.07
CA LEU A 51 -7.39 -10.72 -5.47
C LEU A 51 -7.36 -9.21 -5.52
N TYR A 52 -6.26 -8.65 -5.97
CA TYR A 52 -6.06 -7.21 -6.15
C TYR A 52 -6.13 -6.83 -7.61
N SER A 53 -6.77 -5.73 -7.91
CA SER A 53 -6.84 -5.15 -9.25
C SER A 53 -6.69 -3.64 -9.18
N SER A 54 -5.85 -3.08 -10.04
CA SER A 54 -5.65 -1.63 -10.18
C SER A 54 -5.69 -1.24 -11.64
N ASN A 55 -6.42 -0.17 -11.96
CA ASN A 55 -6.27 0.45 -13.25
C ASN A 55 -4.97 1.27 -13.24
N LEU A 56 -4.13 1.05 -14.24
CA LEU A 56 -2.92 1.84 -14.40
C LEU A 56 -3.31 3.23 -14.91
N HIS A 57 -2.88 4.26 -14.19
CA HIS A 57 -3.14 5.67 -14.54
C HIS A 57 -2.07 6.26 -15.45
N THR A 58 -0.99 5.52 -15.69
CA THR A 58 0.09 5.86 -16.64
C THR A 58 -0.14 5.21 -17.99
N GLY A 59 0.57 5.62 -19.04
CA GLY A 59 0.42 5.14 -20.43
C GLY A 59 0.68 3.64 -20.67
N SER A 60 0.74 2.83 -19.62
CA SER A 60 0.64 1.38 -19.69
C SER A 60 -0.82 1.02 -20.00
N GLU A 61 -1.05 0.29 -21.06
CA GLU A 61 -2.38 -0.25 -21.32
C GLU A 61 -2.73 -1.34 -20.31
N GLY A 62 -3.91 -1.21 -19.68
CA GLY A 62 -4.50 -2.31 -18.96
C GLY A 62 -4.71 -2.13 -17.47
N THR A 63 -5.18 -3.21 -16.89
CA THR A 63 -5.43 -3.40 -15.47
C THR A 63 -4.40 -4.38 -14.93
N GLN A 64 -3.74 -4.02 -13.84
CA GLN A 64 -2.88 -4.94 -13.13
C GLN A 64 -3.73 -5.78 -12.18
N SER A 65 -3.62 -7.11 -12.25
CA SER A 65 -4.31 -8.03 -11.34
C SER A 65 -3.31 -8.98 -10.70
N LEU A 66 -3.39 -9.12 -9.38
CA LEU A 66 -2.45 -9.91 -8.57
C LEU A 66 -3.21 -10.71 -7.51
N VAL A 67 -2.69 -11.88 -7.19
CA VAL A 67 -3.05 -12.60 -5.96
C VAL A 67 -2.04 -12.24 -4.89
N LEU A 68 -2.51 -11.75 -3.75
CA LEU A 68 -1.69 -11.27 -2.65
C LEU A 68 -2.12 -11.94 -1.34
N PRO A 69 -1.22 -12.13 -0.37
CA PRO A 69 -1.62 -12.44 0.99
C PRO A 69 -2.45 -11.27 1.56
N TYR A 70 -3.50 -11.60 2.28
CA TYR A 70 -4.28 -10.65 3.07
C TYR A 70 -3.93 -10.83 4.53
N ALA A 71 -3.59 -9.73 5.19
CA ALA A 71 -3.25 -9.73 6.60
C ALA A 71 -3.71 -8.41 7.23
N PHE A 72 -4.52 -8.51 8.28
CA PHE A 72 -4.89 -7.42 9.15
C PHE A 72 -4.93 -7.95 10.57
N PHE A 73 -3.78 -7.96 11.25
CA PHE A 73 -3.65 -8.56 12.58
C PHE A 73 -2.62 -7.85 13.45
N ASP A 74 -2.75 -8.06 14.74
CA ASP A 74 -1.77 -7.76 15.76
C ASP A 74 -1.27 -9.06 16.43
N TYR A 75 0.01 -9.13 16.74
CA TYR A 75 0.65 -10.17 17.54
C TYR A 75 1.77 -9.56 18.35
N GLN A 76 1.60 -9.49 19.67
CA GLN A 76 2.51 -8.75 20.55
C GLN A 76 2.74 -7.34 20.01
N ARG A 77 3.99 -6.97 19.74
CA ARG A 77 4.33 -5.68 19.12
C ARG A 77 4.25 -5.67 17.61
N PHE A 78 4.16 -6.84 16.97
CA PHE A 78 4.09 -6.93 15.52
C PHE A 78 2.68 -6.68 15.02
N PHE A 79 2.59 -6.05 13.86
CA PHE A 79 1.32 -5.86 13.18
C PHE A 79 1.47 -5.99 11.66
N ALA A 80 0.36 -6.35 11.03
CA ALA A 80 0.15 -6.20 9.60
C ALA A 80 -1.23 -5.58 9.37
N ARG A 81 -1.34 -4.63 8.45
CA ARG A 81 -2.57 -3.92 8.09
C ARG A 81 -2.63 -3.75 6.58
N ILE A 82 -3.04 -4.80 5.88
CA ILE A 82 -3.19 -4.89 4.42
C ILE A 82 -1.87 -4.59 3.68
N ASP A 83 -1.52 -3.32 3.50
CA ASP A 83 -0.33 -2.86 2.79
C ASP A 83 0.79 -2.34 3.73
N GLN A 84 0.55 -2.35 5.05
CA GLN A 84 1.49 -1.90 6.07
C GLN A 84 1.86 -3.05 7.02
N PHE A 85 3.08 -3.06 7.48
CA PHE A 85 3.57 -4.01 8.48
C PHE A 85 4.65 -3.34 9.33
N GLY A 86 4.78 -3.75 10.57
CA GLY A 86 5.77 -3.13 11.44
C GLY A 86 5.73 -3.58 12.89
N ILE A 87 6.29 -2.73 13.73
CA ILE A 87 6.45 -2.96 15.17
C ILE A 87 5.90 -1.76 15.94
N LYS A 88 5.01 -2.00 16.89
CA LYS A 88 4.54 -1.04 17.87
C LYS A 88 5.65 -0.74 18.87
N THR A 89 5.94 0.55 19.11
CA THR A 89 7.03 0.98 20.00
C THR A 89 6.49 1.56 21.31
N ILE A 90 6.14 2.81 21.33
CA ILE A 90 5.70 3.56 22.51
C ILE A 90 4.19 3.78 22.42
N LYS A 91 3.47 3.55 23.50
CA LYS A 91 2.04 3.89 23.59
C LYS A 91 1.84 5.38 23.39
N MET A 92 0.94 5.75 22.49
CA MET A 92 0.65 7.12 22.11
C MET A 92 -0.84 7.29 21.83
N GLY A 93 -1.53 8.11 22.61
CA GLY A 93 -2.97 8.32 22.47
C GLY A 93 -3.77 7.02 22.61
N PHE A 94 -4.57 6.70 21.62
CA PHE A 94 -5.41 5.48 21.54
C PHE A 94 -4.70 4.32 20.84
N GLY A 95 -3.42 4.44 20.54
CA GLY A 95 -2.62 3.42 19.85
C GLY A 95 -1.15 3.50 20.22
N TYR A 96 -0.29 3.32 19.24
CA TYR A 96 1.16 3.28 19.40
C TYR A 96 1.86 4.12 18.35
N LEU A 97 3.03 4.67 18.69
CA LEU A 97 4.01 5.04 17.69
C LEU A 97 4.62 3.73 17.13
N GLU A 98 4.73 3.63 15.82
CA GLU A 98 5.12 2.42 15.13
C GLU A 98 6.32 2.69 14.22
N ILE A 99 7.19 1.71 14.07
CA ILE A 99 8.16 1.64 12.97
C ILE A 99 7.57 0.71 11.94
N SER A 100 7.35 1.20 10.73
CA SER A 100 6.62 0.45 9.72
C SER A 100 7.23 0.55 8.32
N GLY A 101 6.93 -0.46 7.53
CA GLY A 101 7.11 -0.47 6.09
C GLY A 101 5.76 -0.56 5.37
N LYS A 102 5.75 -0.15 4.11
CA LYS A 102 4.57 -0.22 3.26
C LYS A 102 4.85 -1.00 1.99
N VAL A 103 3.94 -1.88 1.62
CA VAL A 103 3.94 -2.54 0.31
C VAL A 103 3.25 -1.59 -0.67
N ALA A 104 4.04 -0.92 -1.50
CA ALA A 104 3.51 -0.04 -2.54
C ALA A 104 3.74 -0.70 -3.90
N LEU A 105 2.68 -0.86 -4.66
CA LEU A 105 2.68 -1.47 -6.00
C LEU A 105 2.62 -0.35 -7.05
N ASP A 106 3.59 0.57 -6.99
CA ASP A 106 3.65 1.77 -7.83
C ASP A 106 4.55 1.58 -9.08
N ASN A 107 5.06 0.36 -9.30
CA ASN A 107 5.85 0.09 -10.50
C ASN A 107 4.99 0.15 -11.76
N TYR A 108 5.59 0.63 -12.84
CA TYR A 108 4.98 0.62 -14.16
C TYR A 108 6.00 0.67 -15.29
N LYS A 109 5.54 0.31 -16.47
CA LYS A 109 6.28 0.42 -17.72
C LYS A 109 5.40 1.11 -18.75
N VAL A 110 5.83 2.27 -19.22
CA VAL A 110 5.18 2.99 -20.31
C VAL A 110 5.98 2.80 -21.58
N LYS A 111 5.34 2.25 -22.63
CA LYS A 111 5.94 2.08 -23.95
C LYS A 111 5.51 3.21 -24.89
N SER A 112 6.47 3.86 -25.51
CA SER A 112 6.20 4.85 -26.54
C SER A 112 5.61 4.19 -27.78
N GLN A 113 4.52 4.74 -28.26
CA GLN A 113 3.90 4.32 -29.53
C GLN A 113 4.69 4.81 -30.75
N ILE A 114 5.57 5.81 -30.57
CA ILE A 114 6.36 6.42 -31.66
C ILE A 114 7.65 5.66 -31.87
N THR A 115 8.42 5.46 -30.79
CA THR A 115 9.79 4.92 -30.86
C THR A 115 9.88 3.45 -30.46
N GLY A 116 8.87 2.91 -29.78
CA GLY A 116 8.89 1.57 -29.18
C GLY A 116 9.72 1.45 -27.90
N ASN A 117 10.47 2.49 -27.51
CA ASN A 117 11.24 2.54 -26.27
C ASN A 117 10.31 2.73 -25.06
N SER A 118 10.80 2.43 -23.87
CA SER A 118 9.97 2.43 -22.66
C SER A 118 10.61 3.22 -21.51
N ILE A 119 9.75 3.89 -20.74
CA ILE A 119 10.06 4.40 -19.41
C ILE A 119 9.67 3.33 -18.39
N ASN A 120 10.61 2.96 -17.52
CA ASN A 120 10.37 1.96 -16.48
C ASN A 120 10.52 2.60 -15.11
N ARG A 121 9.58 2.34 -14.20
CA ARG A 121 9.66 2.75 -12.80
C ARG A 121 9.55 1.50 -11.93
N GLY A 122 10.53 1.34 -11.02
CA GLY A 122 10.56 0.22 -10.09
C GLY A 122 9.75 0.51 -8.83
N ASP A 123 9.47 -0.54 -8.08
CA ASP A 123 8.75 -0.42 -6.83
C ASP A 123 9.51 0.39 -5.78
N PRO A 124 8.81 1.22 -4.98
CA PRO A 124 9.37 1.87 -3.82
C PRO A 124 9.61 0.87 -2.68
N ILE A 125 10.47 1.26 -1.75
CA ILE A 125 10.68 0.58 -0.46
C ILE A 125 10.47 1.63 0.64
N PRO A 126 9.21 2.00 0.91
CA PRO A 126 8.88 3.01 1.91
C PRO A 126 8.97 2.40 3.31
N ILE A 127 9.86 2.97 4.13
CA ILE A 127 10.04 2.62 5.55
C ILE A 127 10.02 3.92 6.34
N GLY A 128 9.44 3.90 7.53
CA GLY A 128 9.35 5.09 8.36
C GLY A 128 8.59 4.86 9.65
N ILE A 129 7.90 5.90 10.08
CA ILE A 129 7.08 5.90 11.28
C ILE A 129 5.61 5.98 10.91
N SER A 130 4.78 5.34 11.71
CA SER A 130 3.33 5.37 11.58
C SER A 130 2.64 5.39 12.92
N THR A 131 1.36 5.64 12.90
CA THR A 131 0.48 5.41 14.03
C THR A 131 -0.90 5.02 13.53
N PHE A 132 -1.52 4.10 14.23
CA PHE A 132 -2.93 3.79 14.11
C PHE A 132 -3.62 4.16 15.42
N GLN A 133 -4.62 5.02 15.34
CA GLN A 133 -5.39 5.50 16.48
C GLN A 133 -6.83 5.03 16.32
N GLU A 134 -7.22 4.05 17.13
CA GLU A 134 -8.57 3.52 17.16
C GLU A 134 -9.41 4.26 18.19
N THR A 135 -10.50 4.87 17.74
CA THR A 135 -11.38 5.68 18.57
C THR A 135 -12.82 5.19 18.46
N SER A 136 -13.70 5.68 19.34
CA SER A 136 -15.15 5.35 19.28
C SER A 136 -15.88 5.86 18.03
N VAL A 137 -15.24 6.73 17.22
CA VAL A 137 -15.81 7.27 15.99
C VAL A 137 -15.12 6.73 14.73
N GLY A 138 -14.19 5.79 14.88
CA GLY A 138 -13.44 5.19 13.77
C GLY A 138 -11.94 5.22 13.99
N GLY A 139 -11.19 4.83 12.99
CA GLY A 139 -9.74 4.72 13.01
C GLY A 139 -9.04 5.83 12.21
N PHE A 140 -7.89 6.26 12.70
CA PHE A 140 -7.03 7.23 12.04
C PHE A 140 -5.66 6.63 11.81
N PHE A 141 -5.16 6.75 10.58
CA PHE A 141 -3.76 6.48 10.24
C PHE A 141 -3.01 7.77 9.97
N ALA A 142 -1.80 7.88 10.50
CA ALA A 142 -0.85 8.91 10.11
C ALA A 142 0.51 8.25 9.88
N ASN A 143 1.04 8.42 8.67
CA ASN A 143 2.24 7.73 8.21
C ASN A 143 3.24 8.72 7.62
N ALA A 144 4.52 8.52 7.90
CA ALA A 144 5.62 9.28 7.31
C ALA A 144 6.73 8.32 6.90
N TYR A 145 6.89 8.12 5.60
CA TYR A 145 7.83 7.18 5.00
C TYR A 145 8.91 7.87 4.18
N HIS A 146 10.08 7.25 4.13
CA HIS A 146 11.11 7.53 3.15
C HIS A 146 11.28 6.32 2.23
N ASP A 147 11.33 6.54 0.91
CA ASP A 147 11.61 5.47 -0.05
C ASP A 147 13.11 5.20 -0.12
N PHE A 148 13.53 4.09 0.45
CA PHE A 148 14.91 3.58 0.34
C PHE A 148 15.17 2.85 -0.99
N GLY A 149 14.16 2.74 -1.84
CA GLY A 149 14.24 2.16 -3.18
C GLY A 149 14.81 3.11 -4.22
N LYS A 150 14.03 3.47 -5.21
CA LYS A 150 14.48 4.20 -6.42
C LYS A 150 14.28 5.71 -6.34
N SER A 151 13.19 6.19 -5.76
CA SER A 151 12.86 7.62 -5.77
C SER A 151 13.70 8.43 -4.79
N LYS A 152 14.14 7.82 -3.67
CA LYS A 152 14.79 8.50 -2.54
C LYS A 152 13.96 9.66 -1.99
N GLY A 153 12.66 9.62 -2.23
CA GLY A 153 11.71 10.63 -1.81
C GLY A 153 10.93 10.24 -0.56
N ALA A 154 10.10 11.16 -0.07
CA ALA A 154 9.24 10.95 1.08
C ALA A 154 7.77 10.84 0.67
N LEU A 155 7.04 10.05 1.43
CA LEU A 155 5.61 9.81 1.31
C LEU A 155 4.96 10.02 2.67
N TYR A 156 3.94 10.88 2.75
CA TYR A 156 3.17 11.14 3.95
C TYR A 156 1.71 10.82 3.69
N GLU A 157 1.06 10.16 4.64
CA GLU A 157 -0.35 9.81 4.52
C GLU A 157 -1.09 10.15 5.79
N LEU A 158 -2.28 10.67 5.63
CA LEU A 158 -3.26 10.83 6.68
C LEU A 158 -4.58 10.28 6.18
N SER A 159 -5.17 9.35 6.91
CA SER A 159 -6.47 8.80 6.57
C SER A 159 -7.34 8.53 7.79
N TYR A 160 -8.62 8.55 7.52
CA TYR A 160 -9.68 8.20 8.45
C TYR A 160 -10.54 7.12 7.82
N PHE A 161 -10.97 6.17 8.61
CA PHE A 161 -12.05 5.28 8.24
C PHE A 161 -13.07 5.16 9.41
N GLY A 162 -14.35 5.22 9.03
CA GLY A 162 -15.45 4.99 9.94
C GLY A 162 -15.80 3.51 9.99
N GLU A 163 -16.67 3.16 10.93
CA GLU A 163 -17.29 1.86 11.01
C GLU A 163 -18.81 2.04 11.07
N ILE A 164 -19.52 1.39 10.16
CA ILE A 164 -20.97 1.41 10.07
C ILE A 164 -21.47 -0.03 9.97
N ALA A 165 -22.26 -0.47 10.93
CA ALA A 165 -22.88 -1.80 10.91
C ALA A 165 -24.40 -1.68 10.61
N PRO A 166 -24.79 -1.51 9.34
CA PRO A 166 -26.19 -1.29 8.97
C PRO A 166 -27.08 -2.52 9.17
N TYR A 167 -26.47 -3.69 9.20
CA TYR A 167 -27.16 -4.95 9.39
C TYR A 167 -26.31 -5.90 10.23
N LYS A 168 -26.92 -6.76 11.05
CA LYS A 168 -26.32 -7.55 12.16
C LYS A 168 -24.98 -8.24 11.88
N LYS A 169 -24.59 -8.40 10.61
CA LYS A 169 -23.39 -9.14 10.23
C LYS A 169 -22.58 -8.47 9.11
N ILE A 170 -23.04 -7.38 8.52
CA ILE A 170 -22.33 -6.67 7.46
C ILE A 170 -21.74 -5.41 8.06
N VAL A 171 -20.45 -5.20 7.90
CA VAL A 171 -19.77 -3.99 8.36
C VAL A 171 -19.21 -3.24 7.14
N ILE A 172 -19.43 -1.94 7.14
CA ILE A 172 -18.96 -1.03 6.09
C ILE A 172 -17.96 -0.07 6.72
N TYR A 173 -16.80 0.05 6.09
CA TYR A 173 -15.72 0.95 6.51
C TYR A 173 -15.49 2.00 5.41
N PRO A 174 -16.21 3.15 5.43
CA PRO A 174 -15.88 4.26 4.55
C PRO A 174 -14.53 4.85 4.91
N GLN A 175 -13.74 5.20 3.90
CA GLN A 175 -12.40 5.73 4.05
C GLN A 175 -12.21 7.02 3.28
N LEU A 176 -11.53 7.99 3.89
CA LEU A 176 -11.06 9.22 3.28
C LEU A 176 -9.60 9.43 3.65
N GLY A 177 -8.82 10.00 2.75
CA GLY A 177 -7.43 10.30 3.08
C GLY A 177 -6.75 11.24 2.09
N ILE A 178 -5.57 11.67 2.50
CA ILE A 178 -4.65 12.48 1.73
C ILE A 178 -3.27 11.84 1.75
N GLU A 179 -2.66 11.76 0.60
CA GLU A 179 -1.28 11.33 0.38
C GLU A 179 -0.48 12.53 -0.14
N ARG A 180 0.63 12.88 0.52
CA ARG A 180 1.58 13.87 0.03
C ARG A 180 2.85 13.18 -0.41
N GLN A 181 3.23 13.38 -1.65
CA GLN A 181 4.50 12.94 -2.22
C GLN A 181 5.49 14.11 -2.26
N SER A 182 6.72 13.88 -1.81
CA SER A 182 7.81 14.86 -2.00
C SER A 182 8.12 15.05 -3.49
N SER A 183 8.85 16.12 -3.82
CA SER A 183 9.26 16.37 -5.21
C SER A 183 10.13 15.22 -5.77
N GLN A 184 11.01 14.64 -4.96
CA GLN A 184 11.84 13.51 -5.39
C GLN A 184 10.98 12.28 -5.74
N TYR A 185 10.00 11.95 -4.86
CA TYR A 185 9.09 10.84 -5.09
C TYR A 185 8.26 11.06 -6.35
N ALA A 186 7.56 12.20 -6.44
CA ALA A 186 6.71 12.54 -7.57
C ALA A 186 7.52 12.62 -8.89
N ASN A 187 8.71 13.22 -8.86
CA ASN A 187 9.53 13.36 -10.05
C ASN A 187 10.09 12.01 -10.54
N TYR A 188 10.45 11.09 -9.63
CA TYR A 188 10.86 9.75 -10.04
C TYR A 188 9.73 9.01 -10.76
N TYR A 189 8.51 9.02 -10.19
CA TYR A 189 7.40 8.26 -10.78
C TYR A 189 6.76 8.96 -11.97
N TYR A 190 6.68 10.27 -12.00
CA TYR A 190 5.90 11.01 -12.99
C TYR A 190 6.72 12.01 -13.82
N GLY A 191 8.01 12.17 -13.54
CA GLY A 191 8.92 12.96 -14.33
C GLY A 191 9.34 12.24 -15.62
N VAL A 192 9.79 13.01 -16.61
CA VAL A 192 10.41 12.55 -17.85
C VAL A 192 11.73 13.30 -18.01
N THR A 193 12.84 12.61 -17.87
CA THR A 193 14.18 13.21 -18.03
C THR A 193 14.45 13.58 -19.50
N PRO A 194 15.39 14.52 -19.79
CA PRO A 194 15.75 14.84 -21.17
C PRO A 194 16.19 13.60 -22.00
N GLY A 195 16.91 12.65 -21.38
CA GLY A 195 17.30 11.40 -22.03
C GLY A 195 16.11 10.49 -22.37
N GLU A 196 15.16 10.36 -21.44
CA GLU A 196 13.90 9.63 -21.69
C GLU A 196 13.06 10.33 -22.75
N SER A 197 13.00 11.66 -22.73
CA SER A 197 12.31 12.46 -23.74
C SER A 197 12.87 12.17 -25.14
N THR A 198 14.17 12.24 -25.31
CA THR A 198 14.83 11.95 -26.58
C THR A 198 14.57 10.50 -27.04
N SER A 199 14.61 9.55 -26.11
CA SER A 199 14.46 8.13 -26.47
C SER A 199 13.02 7.72 -26.75
N THR A 200 12.05 8.33 -26.07
CA THR A 200 10.63 7.91 -26.13
C THR A 200 9.73 8.86 -26.90
N GLY A 201 10.15 10.13 -27.10
CA GLY A 201 9.31 11.15 -27.73
C GLY A 201 8.29 11.79 -26.78
N TYR A 202 8.22 11.38 -25.51
CA TYR A 202 7.44 12.12 -24.51
C TYR A 202 8.10 13.47 -24.20
N ALA A 203 7.29 14.49 -23.94
CA ALA A 203 7.84 15.80 -23.53
C ALA A 203 8.61 15.68 -22.21
N SER A 204 9.77 16.35 -22.09
CA SER A 204 10.50 16.42 -20.83
C SER A 204 9.62 17.09 -19.76
N TYR A 205 9.60 16.51 -18.57
CA TYR A 205 8.74 16.96 -17.49
C TYR A 205 9.40 16.76 -16.12
N SER A 206 9.30 17.77 -15.26
CA SER A 206 9.75 17.69 -13.87
C SER A 206 8.55 17.85 -12.95
N ALA A 207 8.19 16.77 -12.27
CA ALA A 207 7.11 16.80 -11.28
C ALA A 207 7.60 17.38 -9.96
N SER A 208 6.81 18.29 -9.38
CA SER A 208 7.02 18.85 -8.04
C SER A 208 6.23 18.08 -6.99
N ALA A 209 6.44 18.42 -5.71
CA ALA A 209 5.67 17.85 -4.61
C ALA A 209 4.17 18.01 -4.83
N THR A 210 3.39 16.99 -4.48
CA THR A 210 1.96 16.95 -4.77
C THR A 210 1.16 16.33 -3.63
N ASN A 211 -0.13 16.66 -3.59
CA ASN A 211 -1.10 16.04 -2.70
C ASN A 211 -2.13 15.28 -3.55
N ASN A 212 -2.37 14.03 -3.18
CA ASN A 212 -3.35 13.15 -3.79
C ASN A 212 -4.45 12.88 -2.75
N LEU A 213 -5.68 13.20 -3.07
CA LEU A 213 -6.83 12.86 -2.24
C LEU A 213 -7.34 11.47 -2.62
N TYR A 214 -7.86 10.74 -1.67
CA TYR A 214 -8.53 9.49 -1.97
C TYR A 214 -9.77 9.25 -1.10
N ALA A 215 -10.71 8.54 -1.69
CA ALA A 215 -11.87 8.01 -1.01
C ALA A 215 -12.01 6.53 -1.32
N GLY A 216 -12.47 5.77 -0.36
CA GLY A 216 -12.66 4.34 -0.50
C GLY A 216 -13.72 3.79 0.45
N MET A 217 -14.00 2.53 0.28
CA MET A 217 -14.93 1.82 1.15
C MET A 217 -14.56 0.33 1.17
N MET A 218 -14.53 -0.26 2.35
CA MET A 218 -14.48 -1.70 2.51
C MET A 218 -15.83 -2.19 3.04
N VAL A 219 -16.28 -3.32 2.53
CA VAL A 219 -17.46 -4.03 3.03
C VAL A 219 -17.03 -5.41 3.45
N GLU A 220 -17.32 -5.75 4.69
CA GLU A 220 -17.05 -7.05 5.30
C GLU A 220 -18.33 -7.88 5.36
N PHE A 221 -18.25 -9.12 4.88
CA PHE A 221 -19.32 -10.11 4.88
C PHE A 221 -18.86 -11.37 5.64
N PRO A 222 -19.47 -11.74 6.75
CA PRO A 222 -19.25 -13.05 7.36
C PRO A 222 -19.82 -14.14 6.46
N VAL A 223 -19.08 -15.24 6.29
CA VAL A 223 -19.47 -16.38 5.44
C VAL A 223 -19.92 -17.56 6.30
N ILE A 224 -18.99 -18.16 7.01
CA ILE A 224 -19.23 -19.29 7.91
C ILE A 224 -18.18 -19.26 9.03
N ASP A 225 -18.59 -19.50 10.25
CA ASP A 225 -17.76 -19.44 11.45
C ASP A 225 -16.97 -18.11 11.49
N GLU A 226 -15.66 -18.18 11.54
CA GLU A 226 -14.75 -17.05 11.59
C GLU A 226 -14.24 -16.62 10.18
N TRP A 227 -14.81 -17.17 9.11
CA TRP A 227 -14.45 -16.79 7.74
C TRP A 227 -15.25 -15.57 7.25
N HIS A 228 -14.53 -14.62 6.67
CA HIS A 228 -15.06 -13.37 6.14
C HIS A 228 -14.61 -13.13 4.70
N ILE A 229 -15.46 -12.48 3.92
CA ILE A 229 -15.10 -11.89 2.64
C ILE A 229 -15.08 -10.39 2.82
N ASN A 230 -13.98 -9.74 2.40
CA ASN A 230 -13.86 -8.32 2.35
C ASN A 230 -13.80 -7.86 0.90
N ILE A 231 -14.59 -6.85 0.56
CA ILE A 231 -14.55 -6.17 -0.74
C ILE A 231 -14.17 -4.72 -0.49
N TYR A 232 -13.08 -4.28 -1.08
CA TYR A 232 -12.58 -2.92 -0.94
C TYR A 232 -12.45 -2.26 -2.31
N ALA A 233 -12.91 -1.01 -2.40
CA ALA A 233 -12.71 -0.15 -3.55
C ALA A 233 -12.21 1.21 -3.10
N LYS A 234 -11.18 1.74 -3.77
CA LYS A 234 -10.58 3.05 -3.50
C LYS A 234 -10.30 3.78 -4.81
N ARG A 235 -10.64 5.06 -4.86
CA ARG A 235 -10.21 5.99 -5.90
C ARG A 235 -9.27 7.04 -5.33
N LYS A 236 -8.10 7.15 -5.93
CA LYS A 236 -7.10 8.18 -5.63
C LYS A 236 -7.09 9.20 -6.76
N PHE A 237 -7.32 10.45 -6.42
CA PHE A 237 -7.29 11.59 -7.34
C PHE A 237 -5.88 12.17 -7.35
N MET A 238 -5.28 12.23 -8.53
CA MET A 238 -3.91 12.71 -8.68
C MET A 238 -3.86 14.23 -8.58
N GLY A 239 -2.89 14.74 -7.84
CA GLY A 239 -2.66 16.18 -7.72
C GLY A 239 -2.12 16.81 -9.01
N ASN A 240 -2.20 18.14 -9.09
CA ASN A 240 -1.90 18.89 -10.31
C ASN A 240 -0.51 18.59 -10.89
N SER A 241 0.50 18.45 -10.05
CA SER A 241 1.85 18.16 -10.52
C SER A 241 1.96 16.78 -11.20
N ILE A 242 1.14 15.81 -10.81
CA ILE A 242 1.07 14.51 -11.47
C ILE A 242 0.20 14.60 -12.72
N ASN A 243 -0.94 15.29 -12.65
CA ASN A 243 -1.89 15.40 -13.75
C ASN A 243 -1.30 16.04 -15.02
N ASN A 244 -0.28 16.88 -14.88
CA ASN A 244 0.41 17.52 -15.99
C ASN A 244 1.54 16.65 -16.60
N SER A 245 1.78 15.47 -16.06
CA SER A 245 2.81 14.57 -16.57
C SER A 245 2.40 13.97 -17.94
N PRO A 246 3.30 13.95 -18.94
CA PRO A 246 3.01 13.37 -20.24
C PRO A 246 2.89 11.85 -20.24
N VAL A 247 3.29 11.18 -19.15
CA VAL A 247 3.13 9.72 -19.00
C VAL A 247 1.80 9.35 -18.36
N LEU A 248 1.04 10.32 -17.87
CA LEU A 248 -0.26 10.09 -17.25
C LEU A 248 -1.36 10.05 -18.31
N ILE A 249 -2.26 9.07 -18.21
CA ILE A 249 -3.43 8.95 -19.11
C ILE A 249 -4.76 9.18 -18.39
N ARG A 250 -4.74 9.19 -17.05
CA ARG A 250 -5.93 9.40 -16.20
C ARG A 250 -5.56 10.19 -14.95
N SER A 251 -6.41 11.11 -14.56
CA SER A 251 -6.26 11.93 -13.35
C SER A 251 -6.62 11.20 -12.05
N PHE A 252 -6.96 9.92 -12.12
CA PHE A 252 -7.30 9.08 -10.98
C PHE A 252 -6.80 7.66 -11.14
N GLN A 253 -6.63 6.96 -10.02
CA GLN A 253 -6.32 5.55 -9.94
C GLN A 253 -7.40 4.84 -9.12
N ASP A 254 -7.97 3.79 -9.68
CA ASP A 254 -8.90 2.91 -8.97
C ASP A 254 -8.17 1.63 -8.54
N ASN A 255 -8.34 1.29 -7.27
CA ASN A 255 -7.86 0.05 -6.70
C ASN A 255 -9.05 -0.72 -6.13
N ILE A 256 -9.13 -1.99 -6.44
CA ILE A 256 -10.15 -2.90 -5.93
C ILE A 256 -9.44 -4.14 -5.41
N PHE A 257 -9.84 -4.63 -4.26
CA PHE A 257 -9.48 -5.99 -3.85
C PHE A 257 -10.68 -6.72 -3.26
N MET A 258 -10.65 -8.03 -3.38
CA MET A 258 -11.56 -8.96 -2.70
C MET A 258 -10.71 -9.99 -1.97
N SER A 259 -10.94 -10.13 -0.67
CA SER A 259 -10.24 -11.12 0.14
C SER A 259 -11.20 -12.13 0.75
N ILE A 260 -10.68 -13.34 0.99
CA ILE A 260 -11.24 -14.32 1.91
C ILE A 260 -10.24 -14.47 3.05
N ALA A 261 -10.71 -14.32 4.29
CA ALA A 261 -9.85 -14.30 5.48
C ALA A 261 -10.50 -15.04 6.64
N TYR A 262 -9.67 -15.65 7.46
CA TYR A 262 -10.04 -16.24 8.74
C TYR A 262 -9.70 -15.28 9.87
N ARG A 263 -10.64 -15.04 10.77
CA ARG A 263 -10.50 -14.17 11.94
C ARG A 263 -10.05 -14.94 13.16
N PHE A 264 -8.89 -14.60 13.65
CA PHE A 264 -8.34 -15.03 14.94
C PHE A 264 -8.80 -14.05 16.02
N LYS A 265 -9.26 -14.59 17.17
CA LYS A 265 -9.75 -13.83 18.33
C LYS A 265 -8.86 -14.02 19.52
#